data_39fe90a69aff71cdb29d00be49d566f3
#
_entry.id   39fe90a69aff71cdb29d00be49d566f3
#
_cell.length_a   1.000
_cell.length_b   1.000
_cell.length_c   1.000
_cell.angle_alpha   90.00
_cell.angle_beta   90.00
_cell.angle_gamma   90.00
#
_symmetry.space_group_name_H-M   'P 1'
#
loop_
_entity.id
_entity.type
_entity.pdbx_description
1 polymer ?
#
loop_
_entity_poly.entity_id
_entity_poly.type
_entity_poly.pdbx_seq_one_letter_code
_entity_poly.pdbx_strand_id
1 'polypeptide(L)'
;NVKWYCNNAENLPFKNNEFDYYTISFGLRNIDNVDNALGEAFRVLKPGGRLLCLEFSKVKNEILNQFYKIYSKTIPKIGKFIVGKSEPYEYLINSIEEFYSQKELLELIKKNNFTNLSFRNLSGGIVAIHSAWKI
;
A
#
# COMPACT_ATOMS: atom_id res chain seq x y z
N ASN A 1 11.45 21.10 -9.53
CA ASN A 1 10.07 21.28 -10.02
C ASN A 1 9.35 19.91 -10.02
N VAL A 2 8.17 19.84 -9.40
CA VAL A 2 7.31 18.64 -9.42
C VAL A 2 6.37 18.74 -10.63
N LYS A 3 6.27 17.63 -11.39
CA LYS A 3 5.28 17.50 -12.46
C LYS A 3 4.11 16.64 -11.96
N TRP A 4 2.90 17.06 -12.25
CA TRP A 4 1.68 16.37 -11.84
C TRP A 4 1.02 15.71 -13.04
N TYR A 5 0.66 14.43 -12.91
CA TYR A 5 -0.04 13.65 -13.92
C TYR A 5 -1.28 13.00 -13.29
N CYS A 6 -2.41 13.06 -13.97
CA CYS A 6 -3.62 12.35 -13.59
C CYS A 6 -3.74 11.09 -14.46
N ASN A 7 -3.36 9.93 -13.93
CA ASN A 7 -3.36 8.67 -14.67
C ASN A 7 -3.67 7.48 -13.77
N ASN A 8 -4.02 6.34 -14.39
CA ASN A 8 -4.19 5.09 -13.68
C ASN A 8 -2.81 4.45 -13.41
N ALA A 9 -2.59 4.02 -12.16
CA ALA A 9 -1.35 3.34 -11.75
C ALA A 9 -1.14 1.98 -12.44
N GLU A 10 -2.18 1.40 -12.99
CA GLU A 10 -2.14 0.15 -13.76
C GLU A 10 -1.71 0.35 -15.23
N ASN A 11 -1.61 1.60 -15.69
CA ASN A 11 -1.16 1.95 -17.04
C ASN A 11 -0.53 3.35 -17.02
N LEU A 12 0.74 3.42 -16.67
CA LEU A 12 1.48 4.68 -16.50
C LEU A 12 1.96 5.25 -17.85
N PRO A 13 1.83 6.58 -18.09
CA PRO A 13 2.20 7.23 -19.34
C PRO A 13 3.72 7.51 -19.42
N PHE A 14 4.54 6.62 -18.87
CA PHE A 14 5.99 6.76 -18.79
C PHE A 14 6.67 5.64 -19.57
N LYS A 15 7.90 5.90 -20.04
CA LYS A 15 8.72 4.91 -20.74
C LYS A 15 9.25 3.83 -19.79
N ASN A 16 9.67 2.71 -20.36
CA ASN A 16 10.40 1.70 -19.61
C ASN A 16 11.71 2.29 -19.10
N ASN A 17 12.10 1.91 -17.87
CA ASN A 17 13.40 2.27 -17.30
C ASN A 17 13.63 3.79 -17.21
N GLU A 18 12.63 4.54 -16.75
CA GLU A 18 12.68 6.00 -16.68
C GLU A 18 13.07 6.52 -15.29
N PHE A 19 12.67 5.82 -14.21
CA PHE A 19 12.80 6.31 -12.84
C PHE A 19 13.79 5.50 -12.01
N ASP A 20 14.46 6.17 -11.07
CA ASP A 20 15.35 5.55 -10.10
C ASP A 20 14.58 5.04 -8.86
N TYR A 21 13.47 5.71 -8.52
CA TYR A 21 12.60 5.34 -7.41
C TYR A 21 11.13 5.37 -7.81
N TYR A 22 10.38 4.40 -7.30
CA TYR A 22 8.93 4.39 -7.32
C TYR A 22 8.42 4.32 -5.88
N THR A 23 7.63 5.32 -5.48
CA THR A 23 7.08 5.37 -4.12
C THR A 23 5.57 5.45 -4.17
N ILE A 24 4.91 4.65 -3.33
CA ILE A 24 3.47 4.70 -3.12
C ILE A 24 3.17 4.66 -1.63
N SER A 25 2.28 5.56 -1.18
CA SER A 25 1.91 5.67 0.23
C SER A 25 0.40 5.73 0.37
N PHE A 26 -0.16 4.75 1.08
CA PHE A 26 -1.60 4.62 1.37
C PHE A 26 -2.50 4.66 0.13
N GLY A 27 -1.98 4.25 -1.01
CA GLY A 27 -2.67 4.26 -2.30
C GLY A 27 -2.87 2.87 -2.91
N LEU A 28 -1.98 1.91 -2.59
CA LEU A 28 -1.97 0.62 -3.26
C LEU A 28 -3.26 -0.18 -3.03
N ARG A 29 -3.85 -0.11 -1.82
CA ARG A 29 -5.09 -0.79 -1.47
C ARG A 29 -6.32 -0.29 -2.24
N ASN A 30 -6.23 0.90 -2.86
CA ASN A 30 -7.32 1.52 -3.63
C ASN A 30 -7.22 1.23 -5.14
N ILE A 31 -6.26 0.41 -5.55
CA ILE A 31 -6.05 0.04 -6.95
C ILE A 31 -6.81 -1.27 -7.21
N ASP A 32 -7.57 -1.32 -8.30
CA ASP A 32 -8.40 -2.47 -8.64
C ASP A 32 -7.55 -3.71 -8.92
N ASN A 33 -6.46 -3.55 -9.69
CA ASN A 33 -5.53 -4.63 -9.98
C ASN A 33 -4.11 -4.29 -9.49
N VAL A 34 -3.82 -4.66 -8.24
CA VAL A 34 -2.51 -4.44 -7.62
C VAL A 34 -1.37 -5.12 -8.37
N ASP A 35 -1.62 -6.30 -8.96
CA ASP A 35 -0.62 -7.03 -9.74
C ASP A 35 -0.18 -6.22 -10.97
N ASN A 36 -1.14 -5.66 -11.73
CA ASN A 36 -0.85 -4.78 -12.86
C ASN A 36 -0.07 -3.52 -12.44
N ALA A 37 -0.47 -2.88 -11.34
CA ALA A 37 0.21 -1.68 -10.84
C ALA A 37 1.66 -1.97 -10.41
N LEU A 38 1.92 -3.13 -9.81
CA LEU A 38 3.28 -3.56 -9.48
C LEU A 38 4.09 -3.89 -10.74
N GLY A 39 3.47 -4.48 -11.76
CA GLY A 39 4.08 -4.69 -13.08
C GLY A 39 4.49 -3.37 -13.75
N GLU A 40 3.62 -2.36 -13.69
CA GLU A 40 3.91 -1.01 -14.20
C GLU A 40 5.02 -0.33 -13.39
N ALA A 41 4.99 -0.44 -12.05
CA ALA A 41 6.08 0.05 -11.21
C ALA A 41 7.42 -0.59 -11.59
N PHE A 42 7.44 -1.90 -11.83
CA PHE A 42 8.64 -2.60 -12.31
C PHE A 42 9.06 -2.11 -13.71
N ARG A 43 8.12 -1.94 -14.64
CA ARG A 43 8.39 -1.51 -16.00
C ARG A 43 9.07 -0.14 -16.03
N VAL A 44 8.55 0.82 -15.30
CA VAL A 44 9.03 2.21 -15.33
C VAL A 44 10.32 2.43 -14.52
N LEU A 45 10.64 1.55 -13.57
CA LEU A 45 11.89 1.60 -12.84
C LEU A 45 13.07 1.18 -13.72
N LYS A 46 14.19 1.88 -13.59
CA LYS A 46 15.48 1.48 -14.18
C LYS A 46 16.02 0.20 -13.52
N PRO A 47 16.88 -0.57 -14.19
CA PRO A 47 17.75 -1.52 -13.51
C PRO A 47 18.51 -0.84 -12.37
N GLY A 48 18.54 -1.43 -11.17
CA GLY A 48 19.03 -0.80 -9.95
C GLY A 48 18.04 0.14 -9.28
N GLY A 49 16.87 0.36 -9.84
CA GLY A 49 15.80 1.19 -9.27
C GLY A 49 15.08 0.50 -8.11
N ARG A 50 14.48 1.30 -7.24
CA ARG A 50 13.89 0.85 -5.97
C ARG A 50 12.41 1.19 -5.85
N LEU A 51 11.61 0.18 -5.49
CA LEU A 51 10.23 0.32 -5.05
C LEU A 51 10.19 0.53 -3.53
N LEU A 52 9.41 1.52 -3.09
CA LEU A 52 9.05 1.73 -1.69
C LEU A 52 7.53 1.85 -1.58
N CYS A 53 6.91 0.95 -0.83
CA CYS A 53 5.47 0.93 -0.60
C CYS A 53 5.18 1.02 0.90
N LEU A 54 4.53 2.12 1.31
CA LEU A 54 4.01 2.30 2.66
C LEU A 54 2.50 2.09 2.63
N GLU A 55 2.01 1.10 3.38
CA GLU A 55 0.58 0.80 3.39
C GLU A 55 0.12 0.22 4.74
N PHE A 56 -1.16 0.33 5.01
CA PHE A 56 -1.78 -0.37 6.12
C PHE A 56 -1.58 -1.87 5.97
N SER A 57 -1.52 -2.56 7.10
CA SER A 57 -1.25 -3.99 7.11
C SER A 57 -1.93 -4.71 8.27
N LYS A 58 -1.90 -6.04 8.25
CA LYS A 58 -2.55 -6.87 9.27
C LYS A 58 -1.69 -6.98 10.51
N VAL A 59 -2.25 -6.60 11.66
CA VAL A 59 -1.59 -6.68 12.97
C VAL A 59 -1.47 -8.13 13.40
N LYS A 60 -0.25 -8.60 13.67
CA LYS A 60 0.02 -9.98 14.09
C LYS A 60 -0.23 -10.25 15.57
N ASN A 61 -0.11 -9.22 16.42
CA ASN A 61 -0.32 -9.37 17.86
C ASN A 61 -1.82 -9.36 18.17
N GLU A 62 -2.34 -10.46 18.70
CA GLU A 62 -3.76 -10.64 18.98
C GLU A 62 -4.33 -9.57 19.92
N ILE A 63 -3.57 -9.19 20.95
CA ILE A 63 -3.99 -8.16 21.92
C ILE A 63 -4.07 -6.80 21.21
N LEU A 64 -3.04 -6.43 20.47
CA LEU A 64 -3.01 -5.18 19.71
C LEU A 64 -4.08 -5.17 18.61
N ASN A 65 -4.33 -6.31 17.97
CA ASN A 65 -5.38 -6.47 16.98
C ASN A 65 -6.78 -6.28 17.58
N GLN A 66 -7.02 -6.79 18.79
CA GLN A 66 -8.28 -6.56 19.50
C GLN A 66 -8.48 -5.07 19.84
N PHE A 67 -7.45 -4.39 20.37
CA PHE A 67 -7.51 -2.95 20.59
C PHE A 67 -7.74 -2.16 19.30
N TYR A 68 -7.07 -2.54 18.20
CA TYR A 68 -7.26 -1.94 16.91
C TYR A 68 -8.70 -2.12 16.39
N LYS A 69 -9.27 -3.33 16.51
CA LYS A 69 -10.66 -3.62 16.12
C LYS A 69 -11.68 -2.82 16.94
N ILE A 70 -11.46 -2.66 18.24
CA ILE A 70 -12.34 -1.84 19.10
C ILE A 70 -12.26 -0.37 18.67
N TYR A 71 -11.04 0.13 18.49
CA TYR A 71 -10.77 1.50 18.05
C TYR A 71 -11.37 1.77 16.65
N SER A 72 -11.14 0.88 15.69
CA SER A 72 -11.64 1.02 14.32
C SER A 72 -13.17 0.99 14.24
N LYS A 73 -13.86 0.17 15.06
CA LYS A 73 -15.32 0.18 15.17
C LYS A 73 -15.89 1.43 15.82
N THR A 74 -15.11 2.12 16.62
CA THR A 74 -15.53 3.33 17.34
C THR A 74 -15.34 4.59 16.50
N ILE A 75 -14.31 4.64 15.66
CA ILE A 75 -14.00 5.79 14.79
C ILE A 75 -15.15 6.19 13.86
N PRO A 76 -15.83 5.28 13.12
CA PRO A 76 -16.94 5.66 12.26
C PRO A 76 -18.10 6.31 13.03
N LYS A 77 -18.36 5.87 14.27
CA LYS A 77 -19.41 6.44 15.13
C LYS A 77 -19.02 7.86 15.56
N ILE A 78 -17.77 8.08 15.94
CA ILE A 78 -17.23 9.40 16.30
C ILE A 78 -17.20 10.29 15.05
N GLY A 79 -16.76 9.77 13.91
CA GLY A 79 -16.74 10.49 12.64
C GLY A 79 -18.13 10.94 12.21
N LYS A 80 -19.16 10.09 12.36
CA LYS A 80 -20.55 10.45 12.11
C LYS A 80 -21.03 11.58 13.02
N PHE A 81 -20.60 11.59 14.28
CA PHE A 81 -20.97 12.64 15.23
C PHE A 81 -20.28 13.99 14.94
N ILE A 82 -18.99 13.96 14.50
CA ILE A 82 -18.19 15.17 14.27
C ILE A 82 -18.35 15.71 12.84
N VAL A 83 -18.33 14.82 11.83
CA VAL A 83 -18.28 15.18 10.40
C VAL A 83 -19.61 14.91 9.68
N GLY A 84 -20.56 14.24 10.33
CA GLY A 84 -21.88 13.90 9.78
C GLY A 84 -21.90 12.73 8.80
N LYS A 85 -20.76 12.08 8.53
CA LYS A 85 -20.62 10.94 7.60
C LYS A 85 -19.77 9.83 8.21
N SER A 86 -20.25 8.58 8.12
CA SER A 86 -19.49 7.38 8.52
C SER A 86 -18.82 6.66 7.34
N GLU A 87 -19.36 6.82 6.13
CA GLU A 87 -18.97 6.09 4.93
C GLU A 87 -17.45 6.10 4.62
N PRO A 88 -16.73 7.25 4.69
CA PRO A 88 -15.28 7.26 4.42
C PRO A 88 -14.48 6.43 5.42
N TYR A 89 -14.94 6.36 6.66
CA TYR A 89 -14.28 5.59 7.73
C TYR A 89 -14.55 4.09 7.61
N GLU A 90 -15.79 3.72 7.23
CA GLU A 90 -16.17 2.33 6.93
C GLU A 90 -15.39 1.82 5.74
N TYR A 91 -15.30 2.61 4.66
CA TYR A 91 -14.46 2.28 3.50
C TYR A 91 -12.99 2.06 3.89
N LEU A 92 -12.42 2.96 4.70
CA LEU A 92 -11.04 2.83 5.16
C LEU A 92 -10.82 1.51 5.91
N ILE A 93 -11.70 1.17 6.85
CA ILE A 93 -11.59 -0.06 7.65
C ILE A 93 -11.72 -1.29 6.75
N ASN A 94 -12.74 -1.34 5.90
CA ASN A 94 -12.97 -2.47 5.00
C ASN A 94 -11.79 -2.66 4.03
N SER A 95 -11.30 -1.60 3.43
CA SER A 95 -10.15 -1.65 2.52
C SER A 95 -8.87 -2.16 3.19
N ILE A 96 -8.68 -1.87 4.49
CA ILE A 96 -7.54 -2.39 5.27
C ILE A 96 -7.73 -3.88 5.58
N GLU A 97 -8.96 -4.29 5.96
CA GLU A 97 -9.24 -5.70 6.30
C GLU A 97 -9.14 -6.61 5.07
N GLU A 98 -9.53 -6.14 3.90
CA GLU A 98 -9.46 -6.88 2.64
C GLU A 98 -8.06 -6.89 2.03
N PHE A 99 -7.20 -5.93 2.40
CA PHE A 99 -5.87 -5.81 1.81
C PHE A 99 -4.92 -6.93 2.24
N TYR A 100 -3.84 -7.07 1.53
CA TYR A 100 -2.79 -8.06 1.75
C TYR A 100 -2.11 -7.89 3.13
N SER A 101 -1.76 -9.01 3.76
CA SER A 101 -0.79 -9.00 4.85
C SER A 101 0.61 -8.66 4.34
N GLN A 102 1.54 -8.34 5.26
CA GLN A 102 2.93 -8.00 4.90
C GLN A 102 3.61 -9.06 4.03
N LYS A 103 3.37 -10.34 4.34
CA LYS A 103 3.97 -11.45 3.60
C LYS A 103 3.31 -11.65 2.24
N GLU A 104 1.98 -11.59 2.17
CA GLU A 104 1.24 -11.72 0.91
C GLU A 104 1.64 -10.62 -0.09
N LEU A 105 1.75 -9.37 0.39
CA LEU A 105 2.21 -8.26 -0.46
C LEU A 105 3.66 -8.47 -0.91
N LEU A 106 4.54 -8.98 -0.02
CA LEU A 106 5.90 -9.28 -0.38
C LEU A 106 6.00 -10.34 -1.50
N GLU A 107 5.19 -11.40 -1.42
CA GLU A 107 5.13 -12.43 -2.47
C GLU A 107 4.57 -11.87 -3.79
N LEU A 108 3.58 -10.99 -3.72
CA LEU A 108 3.04 -10.33 -4.92
C LEU A 108 4.10 -9.41 -5.58
N ILE A 109 4.86 -8.67 -4.79
CA ILE A 109 5.99 -7.85 -5.29
C ILE A 109 7.05 -8.76 -5.94
N LYS A 110 7.37 -9.90 -5.31
CA LYS A 110 8.31 -10.89 -5.86
C LYS A 110 7.84 -11.47 -7.20
N LYS A 111 6.55 -11.81 -7.31
CA LYS A 111 5.93 -12.30 -8.55
C LYS A 111 6.11 -11.32 -9.71
N ASN A 112 6.17 -10.02 -9.43
CA ASN A 112 6.44 -8.96 -10.39
C ASN A 112 7.95 -8.70 -10.64
N ASN A 113 8.78 -9.73 -10.47
CA ASN A 113 10.21 -9.75 -10.78
C ASN A 113 11.10 -8.83 -9.91
N PHE A 114 10.57 -8.27 -8.84
CA PHE A 114 11.40 -7.55 -7.88
C PHE A 114 12.26 -8.51 -7.06
N THR A 115 13.42 -8.03 -6.65
CA THR A 115 14.42 -8.75 -5.85
C THR A 115 14.80 -7.96 -4.60
N ASN A 116 15.66 -8.50 -3.73
CA ASN A 116 16.10 -7.87 -2.49
C ASN A 116 14.94 -7.32 -1.66
N LEU A 117 13.92 -8.17 -1.50
CA LEU A 117 12.67 -7.83 -0.85
C LEU A 117 12.83 -7.77 0.66
N SER A 118 12.25 -6.75 1.24
CA SER A 118 12.14 -6.64 2.70
C SER A 118 10.88 -5.87 3.08
N PHE A 119 10.39 -6.08 4.31
CA PHE A 119 9.42 -5.19 4.91
C PHE A 119 9.76 -4.89 6.36
N ARG A 120 9.32 -3.75 6.84
CA ARG A 120 9.44 -3.33 8.24
C ARG A 120 8.09 -2.88 8.74
N ASN A 121 7.65 -3.46 9.86
CA ASN A 121 6.45 -3.04 10.56
C ASN A 121 6.69 -1.71 11.29
N LEU A 122 5.69 -0.85 11.21
CA LEU A 122 5.58 0.40 11.95
C LEU A 122 4.34 0.36 12.82
N SER A 123 4.33 1.11 13.92
CA SER A 123 3.19 1.20 14.85
C SER A 123 2.62 -0.18 15.22
N GLY A 124 3.49 -1.11 15.62
CA GLY A 124 3.07 -2.46 16.01
C GLY A 124 2.54 -3.35 14.88
N GLY A 125 2.74 -2.96 13.61
CA GLY A 125 2.29 -3.69 12.44
C GLY A 125 0.97 -3.18 11.84
N ILE A 126 0.44 -2.07 12.35
CA ILE A 126 -0.72 -1.37 11.73
C ILE A 126 -0.35 -0.88 10.34
N VAL A 127 0.89 -0.46 10.17
CA VAL A 127 1.46 -0.01 8.90
C VAL A 127 2.75 -0.79 8.64
N ALA A 128 3.04 -1.09 7.38
CA ALA A 128 4.30 -1.68 6.97
C ALA A 128 4.89 -0.92 5.77
N ILE A 129 6.20 -0.77 5.77
CA ILE A 129 6.94 -0.29 4.62
C ILE A 129 7.62 -1.48 3.94
N HIS A 130 7.28 -1.71 2.67
CA HIS A 130 7.91 -2.70 1.81
C HIS A 130 8.96 -2.03 0.95
N SER A 131 10.06 -2.72 0.72
CA SER A 131 11.15 -2.28 -0.12
C SER A 131 11.59 -3.42 -1.03
N ALA A 132 11.79 -3.12 -2.30
CA ALA A 132 12.23 -4.08 -3.30
C ALA A 132 13.03 -3.38 -4.41
N TRP A 133 13.82 -4.15 -5.15
CA TRP A 133 14.70 -3.64 -6.18
C TRP A 133 14.44 -4.31 -7.51
N LYS A 134 14.58 -3.56 -8.60
CA LYS A 134 14.69 -4.09 -9.95
C LYS A 134 16.18 -4.32 -10.26
N ILE A 135 16.61 -5.58 -10.33
CA ILE A 135 17.99 -5.95 -10.66
C ILE A 135 17.99 -6.76 -11.97
#